data_eb6523941d7f1ebba315aedfa2a2376d
#
_entry.id   eb6523941d7f1ebba315aedfa2a2376d
#
_cell.length_a   1.000
_cell.length_b   1.000
_cell.length_c   1.000
_cell.angle_alpha   90.00
_cell.angle_beta   90.00
_cell.angle_gamma   90.00
#
_symmetry.space_group_name_H-M   'P 1'
#
loop_
_entity.id
_entity.type
_entity.pdbx_description
1 polymer ?
#
loop_
_entity_poly.entity_id
_entity_poly.type
_entity_poly.pdbx_seq_one_letter_code
_entity_poly.pdbx_strand_id
1 'polypeptide(L)'
;MLIRRKSELLGTPRHMQNHAYDTVRFLLEVDGAGLTLTDITLKPGVPETYGSDTRLEVAYCIAGHARLHDLSADTAHEIAPGTLWLARAGERFRFEALEETRLICVFTPPFAGDETGFARDAGQ
;
A
#
# COMPACT_ATOMS: atom_id res chain seq x y z
N MET A 1 0.14 -19.77 16.49
CA MET A 1 -0.71 -18.76 15.82
C MET A 1 -0.14 -17.38 16.16
N LEU A 2 0.03 -16.50 15.16
CA LEU A 2 0.54 -15.15 15.37
C LEU A 2 -0.65 -14.18 15.48
N ILE A 3 -0.63 -13.34 16.51
CA ILE A 3 -1.64 -12.32 16.72
C ILE A 3 -0.92 -11.00 16.97
N ARG A 4 -1.27 -9.96 16.20
CA ARG A 4 -0.69 -8.61 16.34
C ARG A 4 -1.80 -7.58 16.35
N ARG A 5 -1.61 -6.54 17.15
CA ARG A 5 -2.50 -5.38 17.18
C ARG A 5 -1.75 -4.15 16.66
N LYS A 6 -2.44 -3.30 15.91
CA LYS A 6 -1.84 -2.08 15.36
C LYS A 6 -1.16 -1.25 16.46
N SER A 7 -1.81 -1.13 17.61
CA SER A 7 -1.28 -0.36 18.75
C SER A 7 0.08 -0.87 19.23
N GLU A 8 0.36 -2.16 19.05
CA GLU A 8 1.64 -2.76 19.43
C GLU A 8 2.76 -2.46 18.44
N LEU A 9 2.40 -2.12 17.20
CA LEU A 9 3.36 -1.90 16.12
C LEU A 9 3.71 -0.43 15.91
N LEU A 10 2.92 0.49 16.46
CA LEU A 10 3.18 1.92 16.35
C LEU A 10 4.52 2.26 17.02
N GLY A 11 5.35 3.04 16.33
CA GLY A 11 6.66 3.44 16.81
C GLY A 11 7.74 2.36 16.69
N THR A 12 7.41 1.18 16.18
CA THR A 12 8.38 0.12 15.89
C THR A 12 8.91 0.26 14.46
N PRO A 13 9.95 -0.52 14.06
CA PRO A 13 10.41 -0.54 12.66
C PRO A 13 9.36 -0.95 11.64
N ARG A 14 8.23 -1.54 12.07
CA ARG A 14 7.13 -1.88 11.17
C ARG A 14 6.24 -0.69 10.85
N HIS A 15 6.35 0.38 11.63
CA HIS A 15 5.62 1.63 11.42
C HIS A 15 6.52 2.58 10.64
N MET A 16 6.05 3.06 9.49
CA MET A 16 6.80 3.95 8.62
C MET A 16 5.92 5.11 8.17
N GLN A 17 6.49 6.31 8.19
CA GLN A 17 5.80 7.53 7.78
C GLN A 17 6.65 8.30 6.77
N ASN A 18 6.00 8.96 5.83
CA ASN A 18 6.63 9.93 4.95
C ASN A 18 5.66 11.07 4.64
N HIS A 19 6.02 11.92 3.65
CA HIS A 19 5.19 13.07 3.28
C HIS A 19 3.82 12.69 2.70
N ALA A 20 3.67 11.47 2.20
CA ALA A 20 2.47 11.02 1.50
C ALA A 20 1.58 10.09 2.34
N TYR A 21 2.16 9.31 3.25
CA TYR A 21 1.38 8.30 3.97
C TYR A 21 2.02 7.87 5.29
N ASP A 22 1.20 7.17 6.06
CA ASP A 22 1.56 6.47 7.30
C ASP A 22 1.19 5.00 7.10
N THR A 23 2.13 4.08 7.27
CA THR A 23 1.89 2.66 7.05
C THR A 23 2.37 1.82 8.23
N VAL A 24 1.57 0.83 8.60
CA VAL A 24 1.92 -0.19 9.59
C VAL A 24 1.96 -1.53 8.88
N ARG A 25 3.15 -2.13 8.82
CA ARG A 25 3.40 -3.37 8.09
C ARG A 25 3.24 -4.56 9.03
N PHE A 26 2.07 -5.16 9.00
CA PHE A 26 1.71 -6.26 9.89
C PHE A 26 2.48 -7.53 9.61
N LEU A 27 2.76 -7.80 8.33
CA LEU A 27 3.51 -8.98 7.91
C LEU A 27 4.63 -8.56 6.97
N LEU A 28 5.81 -9.11 7.22
CA LEU A 28 7.01 -8.94 6.41
C LEU A 28 7.59 -10.32 6.08
N GLU A 29 8.64 -10.36 5.26
CA GLU A 29 9.30 -11.60 4.85
C GLU A 29 9.70 -12.48 6.04
N VAL A 30 10.21 -11.88 7.10
CA VAL A 30 10.68 -12.57 8.29
C VAL A 30 9.57 -13.37 8.98
N ASP A 31 8.32 -13.03 8.77
CA ASP A 31 7.19 -13.71 9.40
C ASP A 31 6.85 -15.04 8.70
N GLY A 32 7.40 -15.27 7.51
CA GLY A 32 7.26 -16.55 6.81
C GLY A 32 5.88 -16.81 6.21
N ALA A 33 5.05 -15.79 6.06
CA ALA A 33 3.70 -15.95 5.51
C ALA A 33 3.66 -15.88 3.98
N GLY A 34 4.77 -15.51 3.35
CA GLY A 34 4.85 -15.40 1.89
C GLY A 34 4.22 -14.13 1.31
N LEU A 35 3.82 -13.20 2.16
CA LEU A 35 3.23 -11.93 1.74
C LEU A 35 3.52 -10.83 2.76
N THR A 36 3.37 -9.59 2.32
CA THR A 36 3.30 -8.43 3.22
C THR A 36 1.86 -7.96 3.27
N LEU A 37 1.37 -7.69 4.48
CA LEU A 37 0.11 -7.02 4.70
C LEU A 37 0.38 -5.71 5.44
N THR A 38 -0.15 -4.61 4.91
CA THR A 38 0.01 -3.30 5.51
C THR A 38 -1.33 -2.57 5.65
N ASP A 39 -1.45 -1.81 6.72
CA ASP A 39 -2.53 -0.85 6.95
C ASP A 39 -1.93 0.52 6.63
N ILE A 40 -2.42 1.17 5.60
CA ILE A 40 -1.86 2.43 5.13
C ILE A 40 -2.91 3.53 5.13
N THR A 41 -2.52 4.70 5.65
CA THR A 41 -3.32 5.92 5.63
C THR A 41 -2.62 6.93 4.72
N LEU A 42 -3.30 7.34 3.64
CA LEU A 42 -2.76 8.29 2.67
C LEU A 42 -3.29 9.69 2.96
N LYS A 43 -2.37 10.65 2.93
CA LYS A 43 -2.69 12.07 3.16
C LYS A 43 -3.33 12.66 1.91
N PRO A 44 -4.33 13.54 2.07
CA PRO A 44 -4.98 14.17 0.91
C PRO A 44 -4.04 15.11 0.17
N GLY A 45 -4.24 15.20 -1.14
CA GLY A 45 -3.56 16.18 -1.98
C GLY A 45 -2.11 15.87 -2.30
N VAL A 46 -1.67 14.62 -2.14
CA VAL A 46 -0.29 14.21 -2.44
C VAL A 46 -0.33 13.11 -3.51
N PRO A 47 -0.44 13.47 -4.80
CA PRO A 47 -0.46 12.46 -5.86
C PRO A 47 0.92 11.81 -6.01
N GLU A 48 0.92 10.49 -6.15
CA GLU A 48 2.14 9.69 -6.32
C GLU A 48 1.89 8.60 -7.35
N THR A 49 2.95 8.17 -8.01
CA THR A 49 2.91 7.02 -8.91
C THR A 49 3.45 5.80 -8.19
N TYR A 50 2.70 4.71 -8.26
CA TYR A 50 3.01 3.45 -7.60
C TYR A 50 3.06 2.31 -8.60
N GLY A 51 3.62 1.21 -8.18
CA GLY A 51 3.74 -0.02 -8.93
C GLY A 51 5.08 -0.68 -8.69
N SER A 52 5.19 -1.93 -9.09
CA SER A 52 6.39 -2.75 -8.91
C SER A 52 6.60 -3.61 -10.14
N ASP A 53 7.87 -3.85 -10.48
CA ASP A 53 8.20 -4.76 -11.58
C ASP A 53 8.16 -6.22 -11.16
N THR A 54 8.16 -6.49 -9.85
CA THR A 54 8.34 -7.84 -9.31
C THR A 54 7.22 -8.31 -8.39
N ARG A 55 6.36 -7.39 -7.93
CA ARG A 55 5.33 -7.71 -6.93
C ARG A 55 3.93 -7.54 -7.49
N LEU A 56 3.05 -8.40 -7.02
CA LEU A 56 1.61 -8.22 -7.16
C LEU A 56 1.12 -7.45 -5.94
N GLU A 57 0.26 -6.47 -6.17
CA GLU A 57 -0.33 -5.65 -5.12
C GLU A 57 -1.85 -5.77 -5.16
N VAL A 58 -2.46 -6.07 -4.02
CA VAL A 58 -3.90 -5.98 -3.83
C VAL A 58 -4.17 -4.89 -2.80
N ALA A 59 -5.09 -3.98 -3.09
CA ALA A 59 -5.48 -2.93 -2.17
C ALA A 59 -6.99 -2.88 -2.01
N TYR A 60 -7.44 -2.69 -0.77
CA TYR A 60 -8.84 -2.59 -0.44
C TYR A 60 -9.08 -1.33 0.39
N CYS A 61 -9.95 -0.44 -0.10
CA CYS A 61 -10.26 0.81 0.58
C CYS A 61 -11.29 0.56 1.68
N ILE A 62 -10.96 1.01 2.90
CA ILE A 62 -11.85 0.89 4.07
C ILE A 62 -12.36 2.24 4.56
N ALA A 63 -11.72 3.35 4.16
CA ALA A 63 -12.18 4.70 4.52
C ALA A 63 -11.63 5.71 3.53
N GLY A 64 -12.33 6.82 3.36
CA GLY A 64 -11.87 7.93 2.55
C GLY A 64 -12.40 7.92 1.12
N HIS A 65 -11.78 8.76 0.28
CA HIS A 65 -12.13 8.91 -1.13
C HIS A 65 -10.89 9.34 -1.91
N ALA A 66 -10.65 8.70 -3.05
CA ALA A 66 -9.46 8.92 -3.84
C ALA A 66 -9.73 8.74 -5.32
N ARG A 67 -8.75 9.13 -6.14
CA ARG A 67 -8.72 8.87 -7.58
C ARG A 67 -7.52 8.01 -7.90
N LEU A 68 -7.73 7.01 -8.74
CA LEU A 68 -6.68 6.15 -9.25
C LEU A 68 -6.69 6.25 -10.77
N HIS A 69 -5.52 6.56 -11.34
CA HIS A 69 -5.32 6.50 -12.77
C HIS A 69 -4.43 5.30 -13.09
N ASP A 70 -5.02 4.31 -13.74
CA ASP A 70 -4.30 3.15 -14.25
C ASP A 70 -3.51 3.62 -15.48
N LEU A 71 -2.19 3.78 -15.33
CA LEU A 71 -1.31 4.27 -16.39
C LEU A 71 -1.08 3.23 -17.47
N SER A 72 -1.25 1.95 -17.14
CA SER A 72 -1.07 0.86 -18.10
C SER A 72 -2.23 0.78 -19.11
N ALA A 73 -3.46 1.00 -18.63
CA ALA A 73 -4.67 0.97 -19.46
C ALA A 73 -5.19 2.36 -19.81
N ASP A 74 -4.62 3.41 -19.25
CA ASP A 74 -5.07 4.81 -19.39
C ASP A 74 -6.55 4.98 -19.05
N THR A 75 -6.93 4.50 -17.86
CA THR A 75 -8.30 4.62 -17.35
C THR A 75 -8.27 5.21 -15.94
N ALA A 76 -9.27 6.04 -15.63
CA ALA A 76 -9.41 6.67 -14.32
C ALA A 76 -10.56 6.03 -13.54
N HIS A 77 -10.35 5.88 -12.22
CA HIS A 77 -11.31 5.23 -11.34
C HIS A 77 -11.47 6.03 -10.04
N GLU A 78 -12.71 6.12 -9.57
CA GLU A 78 -13.00 6.64 -8.24
C GLU A 78 -12.82 5.50 -7.23
N ILE A 79 -12.14 5.81 -6.11
CA ILE A 79 -11.90 4.87 -5.02
C ILE A 79 -12.68 5.33 -3.81
N ALA A 80 -13.60 4.49 -3.36
CA ALA A 80 -14.42 4.71 -2.18
C ALA A 80 -14.35 3.46 -1.29
N PRO A 81 -14.82 3.52 -0.04
CA PRO A 81 -14.84 2.33 0.82
C PRO A 81 -15.55 1.16 0.13
N GLY A 82 -14.92 -0.02 0.18
CA GLY A 82 -15.42 -1.22 -0.51
C GLY A 82 -14.85 -1.44 -1.89
N THR A 83 -13.94 -0.59 -2.37
CA THR A 83 -13.29 -0.74 -3.67
C THR A 83 -11.99 -1.54 -3.50
N LEU A 84 -11.80 -2.53 -4.36
CA LEU A 84 -10.55 -3.29 -4.46
C LEU A 84 -9.92 -3.06 -5.82
N TRP A 85 -8.59 -2.95 -5.85
CA TRP A 85 -7.84 -3.07 -7.11
C TRP A 85 -6.69 -4.04 -6.94
N LEU A 86 -6.26 -4.60 -8.07
CA LEU A 86 -5.14 -5.51 -8.17
C LEU A 86 -4.22 -5.00 -9.25
N ALA A 87 -2.98 -4.69 -8.87
CA ALA A 87 -1.92 -4.31 -9.79
C ALA A 87 -0.94 -5.47 -9.91
N ARG A 88 -0.73 -5.94 -11.13
CA ARG A 88 0.23 -7.01 -11.41
C ARG A 88 1.62 -6.42 -11.61
N ALA A 89 2.62 -7.28 -11.53
CA ALA A 89 3.99 -6.88 -11.80
C ALA A 89 4.08 -6.17 -13.15
N GLY A 90 4.76 -5.03 -13.19
CA GLY A 90 4.91 -4.19 -14.37
C GLY A 90 3.83 -3.13 -14.55
N GLU A 91 2.70 -3.26 -13.90
CA GLU A 91 1.64 -2.24 -13.99
C GLU A 91 1.95 -1.05 -13.10
N ARG A 92 1.54 0.14 -13.55
CA ARG A 92 1.73 1.40 -12.82
C ARG A 92 0.43 2.14 -12.71
N PHE A 93 0.24 2.82 -11.58
CA PHE A 93 -0.93 3.66 -11.37
C PHE A 93 -0.54 4.92 -10.59
N ARG A 94 -1.29 5.99 -10.83
CA ARG A 94 -1.19 7.23 -10.08
C ARG A 94 -2.36 7.28 -9.11
N PHE A 95 -2.07 7.58 -7.86
CA PHE A 95 -3.08 7.61 -6.80
C PHE A 95 -3.05 8.98 -6.12
N GLU A 96 -4.23 9.56 -5.94
CA GLU A 96 -4.39 10.80 -5.20
C GLU A 96 -5.58 10.68 -4.25
N ALA A 97 -5.30 10.76 -2.96
CA ALA A 97 -6.35 10.84 -1.95
C ALA A 97 -6.99 12.24 -2.01
N LEU A 98 -8.31 12.31 -2.08
CA LEU A 98 -9.07 13.55 -2.06
C LEU A 98 -9.42 13.95 -0.64
N GLU A 99 -9.50 12.97 0.24
CA GLU A 99 -9.55 13.10 1.70
C GLU A 99 -8.67 12.01 2.30
N GLU A 100 -8.42 12.04 3.59
CA GLU A 100 -7.63 10.99 4.24
C GLU A 100 -8.22 9.62 3.89
N THR A 101 -7.41 8.76 3.28
CA THR A 101 -7.87 7.48 2.74
C THR A 101 -7.09 6.35 3.40
N ARG A 102 -7.81 5.33 3.85
CA ARG A 102 -7.21 4.18 4.50
C ARG A 102 -7.42 2.93 3.68
N LEU A 103 -6.31 2.22 3.44
CA LEU A 103 -6.27 1.01 2.64
C LEU A 103 -5.67 -0.14 3.44
N ILE A 104 -6.16 -1.34 3.18
CA ILE A 104 -5.45 -2.57 3.55
C ILE A 104 -4.84 -3.11 2.26
N CYS A 105 -3.50 -3.29 2.27
CA CYS A 105 -2.77 -3.73 1.08
C CYS A 105 -2.04 -5.03 1.35
N VAL A 106 -1.98 -5.88 0.32
CA VAL A 106 -1.23 -7.14 0.34
C VAL A 106 -0.26 -7.13 -0.83
N PHE A 107 0.99 -7.48 -0.56
CA PHE A 107 2.05 -7.58 -1.57
C PHE A 107 2.65 -8.98 -1.54
N THR A 108 2.91 -9.53 -2.71
CA THR A 108 3.64 -10.79 -2.84
C THR A 108 4.57 -10.73 -4.06
N PRO A 109 5.85 -11.11 -3.95
CA PRO A 109 6.57 -11.55 -2.75
C PRO A 109 6.63 -10.47 -1.66
N PRO A 110 6.87 -10.86 -0.40
CA PRO A 110 6.83 -9.93 0.73
C PRO A 110 7.97 -8.93 0.72
N PHE A 111 7.76 -7.80 1.42
CA PHE A 111 8.82 -6.85 1.71
C PHE A 111 9.76 -7.42 2.79
N ALA A 112 11.05 -7.12 2.64
CA ALA A 112 12.04 -7.43 3.68
C ALA A 112 11.88 -6.52 4.90
N GLY A 113 11.49 -5.28 4.69
CA GLY A 113 11.26 -4.31 5.76
C GLY A 113 12.07 -3.04 5.63
N ASP A 114 13.01 -2.99 4.70
CA ASP A 114 13.85 -1.82 4.41
C ASP A 114 13.42 -1.07 3.14
N GLU A 115 12.39 -1.54 2.46
CA GLU A 115 11.83 -0.85 1.30
C GLU A 115 11.17 0.45 1.72
N THR A 116 11.34 1.49 0.91
CA THR A 116 10.70 2.78 1.10
C THR A 116 9.50 2.90 0.16
N GLY A 117 8.34 3.22 0.69
CA GLY A 117 7.12 3.26 -0.09
C GLY A 117 6.36 1.93 -0.01
N PHE A 118 5.08 1.96 -0.40
CA PHE A 118 4.22 0.79 -0.22
C PHE A 118 3.99 0.01 -1.52
N ALA A 119 4.41 0.51 -2.65
CA ALA A 119 4.20 -0.15 -3.93
C ALA A 119 5.43 -0.04 -4.83
N ARG A 120 6.62 0.11 -4.25
CA ARG A 120 7.88 0.19 -4.97
C ARG A 120 8.78 -0.93 -4.53
N ASP A 121 9.57 -1.45 -5.47
CA ASP A 121 10.65 -2.37 -5.14
C ASP A 121 11.79 -1.61 -4.46
N ALA A 122 12.55 -2.30 -3.62
CA ALA A 122 13.74 -1.72 -3.00
C ALA A 122 14.68 -1.19 -4.09
N GLY A 123 15.18 0.03 -3.92
CA GLY A 123 16.08 0.64 -4.86
C GLY A 123 15.44 1.37 -6.04
N GLN A 124 14.16 1.47 -6.06
CA GLN A 124 13.43 2.25 -7.08
C GLN A 124 13.13 3.66 -6.62
#